data_32d4bcdfb087dbcceffd8d2e6a8b71bc
#
_entry.id   32d4bcdfb087dbcceffd8d2e6a8b71bc
#
_cell.length_a   1.000
_cell.length_b   1.000
_cell.length_c   1.000
_cell.angle_alpha   90.00
_cell.angle_beta   90.00
_cell.angle_gamma   90.00
#
_symmetry.space_group_name_H-M   'P 1'
#
loop_
_entity.id
_entity.type
_entity.pdbx_description
1 polymer ?
#
loop_
_entity_poly.entity_id
_entity_poly.type
_entity_poly.pdbx_seq_one_letter_code
_entity_poly.pdbx_strand_id
1 'polypeptide(L)'
;MKLRPYQLEVARAVMDSVQKGKGLTFSVEIARQGGKNELSAHLEVLLLTLHMARGGNLVKCSPTFKPQTVISMQRLKERLDDFGFVGIYRTQMGYILQMGNARAIFLSAAGASSVVGHSADIVLEVDEAQDVSKEKYSKELRPMGSASNVTTILYGTTWDDSTLLEEVKQINLELERVDGTRRHFRYDWQEVGKYNPAYIMFVQAERQRLGEEHPLFRTQYALLPVSHGGGFLSRQQIALVLGEHQRQSQPEGKGTYIAGVDLAGEIPPEMSLPAQGDNLIASGRYSGDSLLTSTGEDISHYDAAGRRDSTVITIAEADTANPSQPVLKVVEQYRWTGTPHSQLYARMTDILKNVWDCRRIVVDATGIGQPVASFLRKELGSRVIPFVITSRSKSDMGFELLSFINSGRMKLYRQDGSRDYRETLFELERARAQYRPNQTLNFYVDPHEGHDDFLMSLALVVQAARNISPRRAKGWVREA
;
A
#
# COMPACT_ATOMS: atom_id res chain seq x y z
N MET A 1 19.78 13.53 -23.40
CA MET A 1 19.25 12.15 -23.36
C MET A 1 18.27 11.94 -24.51
N LYS A 2 18.19 10.77 -25.15
CA LYS A 2 17.23 10.52 -26.26
C LYS A 2 16.05 9.76 -25.72
N LEU A 3 14.83 10.12 -26.16
CA LEU A 3 13.62 9.34 -25.88
C LEU A 3 13.72 7.92 -26.46
N ARG A 4 13.21 6.97 -25.73
CA ARG A 4 13.14 5.55 -26.17
C ARG A 4 11.99 5.38 -27.18
N PRO A 5 12.00 4.31 -28.01
CA PRO A 5 10.98 4.12 -29.05
C PRO A 5 9.54 4.23 -28.56
N TYR A 6 9.20 3.61 -27.43
CA TYR A 6 7.86 3.69 -26.87
C TYR A 6 7.47 5.11 -26.40
N GLN A 7 8.43 5.89 -25.91
CA GLN A 7 8.20 7.30 -25.56
C GLN A 7 8.01 8.15 -26.82
N LEU A 8 8.76 7.89 -27.88
CA LEU A 8 8.61 8.57 -29.17
C LEU A 8 7.25 8.30 -29.81
N GLU A 9 6.69 7.12 -29.64
CA GLU A 9 5.36 6.77 -30.13
C GLU A 9 4.28 7.67 -29.50
N VAL A 10 4.29 7.82 -28.17
CA VAL A 10 3.40 8.76 -27.45
C VAL A 10 3.64 10.19 -27.89
N ALA A 11 4.92 10.62 -27.94
CA ALA A 11 5.27 11.99 -28.31
C ALA A 11 4.75 12.37 -29.70
N ARG A 12 4.86 11.47 -30.69
CA ARG A 12 4.35 11.68 -32.03
C ARG A 12 2.83 11.83 -32.06
N ALA A 13 2.09 10.98 -31.35
CA ALA A 13 0.64 11.05 -31.27
C ALA A 13 0.16 12.35 -30.63
N VAL A 14 0.79 12.77 -29.54
CA VAL A 14 0.50 14.03 -28.86
C VAL A 14 0.79 15.22 -29.76
N MET A 15 1.96 15.25 -30.40
CA MET A 15 2.35 16.33 -31.32
C MET A 15 1.42 16.45 -32.52
N ASP A 16 0.99 15.32 -33.10
CA ASP A 16 0.02 15.32 -34.19
C ASP A 16 -1.33 15.91 -33.75
N SER A 17 -1.78 15.59 -32.52
CA SER A 17 -2.99 16.15 -31.94
C SER A 17 -2.90 17.67 -31.72
N VAL A 18 -1.78 18.13 -31.12
CA VAL A 18 -1.56 19.56 -30.84
C VAL A 18 -1.43 20.35 -32.12
N GLN A 19 -0.60 19.92 -33.08
CA GLN A 19 -0.34 20.64 -34.32
C GLN A 19 -1.59 20.75 -35.23
N LYS A 20 -2.45 19.73 -35.20
CA LYS A 20 -3.68 19.69 -36.01
C LYS A 20 -4.93 20.18 -35.24
N GLY A 21 -4.76 20.64 -33.99
CA GLY A 21 -5.86 21.13 -33.16
C GLY A 21 -6.97 20.11 -32.92
N LYS A 22 -6.60 18.79 -32.80
CA LYS A 22 -7.58 17.72 -32.68
C LYS A 22 -8.23 17.64 -31.28
N GLY A 23 -7.61 18.21 -30.24
CA GLY A 23 -8.12 18.19 -28.87
C GLY A 23 -8.29 16.80 -28.27
N LEU A 24 -7.44 15.84 -28.66
CA LEU A 24 -7.53 14.48 -28.17
C LEU A 24 -7.13 14.38 -26.69
N THR A 25 -7.75 13.46 -25.99
CA THR A 25 -7.35 13.06 -24.63
C THR A 25 -6.59 11.75 -24.70
N PHE A 26 -5.38 11.73 -24.15
CA PHE A 26 -4.51 10.55 -24.10
C PHE A 26 -4.42 9.98 -22.67
N SER A 27 -4.45 8.67 -22.54
CA SER A 27 -4.10 7.93 -21.31
C SER A 27 -2.79 7.17 -21.53
N VAL A 28 -1.80 7.44 -20.70
CA VAL A 28 -0.44 6.92 -20.85
C VAL A 28 0.01 6.21 -19.56
N GLU A 29 0.01 4.90 -19.62
CA GLU A 29 0.49 4.04 -18.54
C GLU A 29 1.91 3.56 -18.85
N ILE A 30 2.86 3.94 -18.01
CA ILE A 30 4.26 3.47 -18.10
C ILE A 30 4.65 2.94 -16.73
N ALA A 31 5.24 1.74 -16.70
CA ALA A 31 5.72 1.12 -15.47
C ALA A 31 6.60 2.09 -14.65
N ARG A 32 6.57 1.91 -13.34
CA ARG A 32 7.32 2.74 -12.39
C ARG A 32 8.79 2.83 -12.82
N GLN A 33 9.37 4.06 -12.79
CA GLN A 33 10.72 4.36 -13.29
C GLN A 33 10.93 4.11 -14.80
N GLY A 34 9.86 3.87 -15.55
CA GLY A 34 9.93 3.70 -17.02
C GLY A 34 10.09 5.00 -17.81
N GLY A 35 10.16 6.17 -17.15
CA GLY A 35 10.47 7.45 -17.78
C GLY A 35 9.27 8.28 -18.22
N LYS A 36 8.15 8.23 -17.52
CA LYS A 36 6.99 9.13 -17.71
C LYS A 36 7.41 10.60 -17.68
N ASN A 37 8.09 11.00 -16.61
CA ASN A 37 8.50 12.39 -16.41
C ASN A 37 9.56 12.85 -17.43
N GLU A 38 10.36 11.94 -17.96
CA GLU A 38 11.31 12.23 -19.04
C GLU A 38 10.59 12.51 -20.36
N LEU A 39 9.59 11.69 -20.69
CA LEU A 39 8.72 11.90 -21.85
C LEU A 39 7.99 13.24 -21.77
N SER A 40 7.33 13.54 -20.65
CA SER A 40 6.61 14.78 -20.42
C SER A 40 7.54 16.00 -20.55
N ALA A 41 8.70 15.99 -19.88
CA ALA A 41 9.63 17.10 -19.97
C ALA A 41 10.16 17.38 -21.39
N HIS A 42 10.39 16.34 -22.21
CA HIS A 42 10.76 16.52 -23.62
C HIS A 42 9.64 17.11 -24.44
N LEU A 43 8.39 16.67 -24.22
CA LEU A 43 7.22 17.26 -24.86
C LEU A 43 7.05 18.75 -24.46
N GLU A 44 7.18 19.03 -23.17
CA GLU A 44 7.11 20.39 -22.61
C GLU A 44 8.15 21.31 -23.26
N VAL A 45 9.41 20.88 -23.38
CA VAL A 45 10.47 21.64 -24.08
C VAL A 45 10.09 21.91 -25.52
N LEU A 46 9.67 20.89 -26.26
CA LEU A 46 9.30 21.02 -27.66
C LEU A 46 8.12 21.98 -27.85
N LEU A 47 7.08 21.82 -27.04
CA LEU A 47 5.87 22.64 -27.12
C LEU A 47 6.15 24.10 -26.73
N LEU A 48 6.93 24.36 -25.67
CA LEU A 48 7.34 25.70 -25.30
C LEU A 48 8.16 26.37 -26.42
N THR A 49 9.07 25.62 -27.04
CA THR A 49 9.90 26.13 -28.14
C THR A 49 9.04 26.52 -29.35
N LEU A 50 8.09 25.66 -29.75
CA LEU A 50 7.18 25.92 -30.87
C LEU A 50 6.24 27.11 -30.63
N HIS A 51 5.88 27.38 -29.37
CA HIS A 51 4.97 28.45 -28.99
C HIS A 51 5.68 29.69 -28.44
N MET A 52 7.03 29.72 -28.43
CA MET A 52 7.82 30.81 -27.84
C MET A 52 7.47 32.20 -28.40
N ALA A 53 7.21 32.30 -29.70
CA ALA A 53 6.83 33.55 -30.34
C ALA A 53 5.31 33.84 -30.22
N ARG A 54 4.47 32.83 -30.42
CA ARG A 54 3.01 32.95 -30.42
C ARG A 54 2.43 33.11 -29.00
N GLY A 55 3.04 32.48 -28.02
CA GLY A 55 2.51 32.45 -26.64
C GLY A 55 1.53 31.31 -26.38
N GLY A 56 1.01 31.30 -25.17
CA GLY A 56 0.06 30.31 -24.66
C GLY A 56 0.58 29.60 -23.39
N ASN A 57 -0.31 28.86 -22.77
CA ASN A 57 -0.05 28.17 -21.53
C ASN A 57 -0.06 26.64 -21.74
N LEU A 58 1.01 25.98 -21.37
CA LEU A 58 1.04 24.57 -21.02
C LEU A 58 0.71 24.48 -19.53
N VAL A 59 -0.26 23.67 -19.14
CA VAL A 59 -0.61 23.48 -17.73
C VAL A 59 -0.34 22.02 -17.34
N LYS A 60 0.40 21.82 -16.25
CA LYS A 60 0.67 20.51 -15.68
C LYS A 60 0.19 20.45 -14.23
N CYS A 61 -0.63 19.45 -13.93
CA CYS A 61 -1.20 19.20 -12.63
C CYS A 61 -0.68 17.89 -12.07
N SER A 62 -0.29 17.85 -10.78
CA SER A 62 0.10 16.64 -10.05
C SER A 62 -0.68 16.55 -8.75
N PRO A 63 -0.89 15.35 -8.16
CA PRO A 63 -1.66 15.17 -6.92
C PRO A 63 -1.18 16.04 -5.76
N THR A 64 0.13 16.29 -5.66
CA THR A 64 0.71 17.12 -4.59
C THR A 64 1.66 18.17 -5.16
N PHE A 65 1.70 19.35 -4.51
CA PHE A 65 2.68 20.39 -4.91
C PHE A 65 4.11 19.95 -4.56
N LYS A 66 4.34 19.52 -3.32
CA LYS A 66 5.60 18.93 -2.87
C LYS A 66 5.37 17.47 -2.50
N PRO A 67 6.16 16.53 -3.04
CA PRO A 67 7.33 16.76 -3.92
C PRO A 67 7.01 16.75 -5.44
N GLN A 68 5.84 16.25 -5.89
CA GLN A 68 5.59 15.86 -7.29
C GLN A 68 5.68 17.03 -8.28
N THR A 69 4.93 18.11 -8.05
CA THR A 69 4.95 19.29 -8.93
C THR A 69 6.33 19.92 -9.00
N VAL A 70 7.03 20.03 -7.86
CA VAL A 70 8.38 20.58 -7.81
C VAL A 70 9.37 19.72 -8.61
N ILE A 71 9.30 18.40 -8.48
CA ILE A 71 10.15 17.47 -9.25
C ILE A 71 9.89 17.60 -10.74
N SER A 72 8.62 17.70 -11.17
CA SER A 72 8.26 17.88 -12.58
C SER A 72 8.83 19.18 -13.15
N MET A 73 8.68 20.28 -12.42
CA MET A 73 9.25 21.57 -12.83
C MET A 73 10.79 21.54 -12.90
N GLN A 74 11.43 20.89 -11.93
CA GLN A 74 12.89 20.74 -11.93
C GLN A 74 13.36 19.92 -13.15
N ARG A 75 12.62 18.84 -13.49
CA ARG A 75 12.91 18.03 -14.66
C ARG A 75 12.83 18.84 -15.96
N LEU A 76 11.80 19.68 -16.09
CA LEU A 76 11.71 20.57 -17.25
C LEU A 76 12.89 21.51 -17.36
N LYS A 77 13.34 22.13 -16.24
CA LYS A 77 14.52 23.01 -16.24
C LYS A 77 15.78 22.27 -16.70
N GLU A 78 16.02 21.08 -16.16
CA GLU A 78 17.16 20.26 -16.57
C GLU A 78 17.15 19.96 -18.07
N ARG A 79 15.96 19.67 -18.64
CA ARG A 79 15.85 19.42 -20.09
C ARG A 79 16.04 20.68 -20.91
N LEU A 80 15.51 21.83 -20.48
CA LEU A 80 15.77 23.10 -21.14
C LEU A 80 17.25 23.45 -21.16
N ASP A 81 17.95 23.24 -20.04
CA ASP A 81 19.39 23.48 -19.92
C ASP A 81 20.19 22.54 -20.85
N ASP A 82 19.84 21.25 -20.89
CA ASP A 82 20.46 20.26 -21.78
C ASP A 82 20.28 20.57 -23.28
N PHE A 83 19.16 21.23 -23.65
CA PHE A 83 18.90 21.65 -25.02
C PHE A 83 19.44 23.05 -25.35
N GLY A 84 20.19 23.68 -24.43
CA GLY A 84 20.86 24.93 -24.66
C GLY A 84 20.03 26.18 -24.41
N PHE A 85 18.92 26.07 -23.71
CA PHE A 85 18.03 27.20 -23.37
C PHE A 85 18.40 27.89 -22.06
N VAL A 86 19.61 27.67 -21.52
CA VAL A 86 20.13 28.38 -20.33
C VAL A 86 20.03 29.88 -20.50
N GLY A 87 19.38 30.57 -19.56
CA GLY A 87 19.17 32.02 -19.60
C GLY A 87 18.08 32.52 -20.54
N ILE A 88 17.46 31.63 -21.32
CA ILE A 88 16.34 31.99 -22.23
C ILE A 88 14.98 31.89 -21.52
N TYR A 89 14.88 31.05 -20.49
CA TYR A 89 13.66 30.92 -19.67
C TYR A 89 13.85 31.60 -18.30
N ARG A 90 12.72 31.94 -17.67
CA ARG A 90 12.70 32.49 -16.30
C ARG A 90 11.60 31.85 -15.47
N THR A 91 11.83 31.73 -14.17
CA THR A 91 10.82 31.23 -13.22
C THR A 91 10.09 32.42 -12.59
N GLN A 92 8.74 32.35 -12.55
CA GLN A 92 7.87 33.35 -11.94
C GLN A 92 7.03 32.66 -10.84
N MET A 93 6.74 33.36 -9.76
CA MET A 93 5.89 32.91 -8.64
C MET A 93 6.26 31.54 -8.07
N GLY A 94 7.43 30.98 -8.40
CA GLY A 94 7.87 29.68 -7.94
C GLY A 94 7.24 28.46 -8.64
N TYR A 95 6.21 28.64 -9.48
CA TYR A 95 5.48 27.55 -10.15
C TYR A 95 5.20 27.79 -11.63
N ILE A 96 5.62 28.91 -12.20
CA ILE A 96 5.50 29.24 -13.61
C ILE A 96 6.90 29.32 -14.23
N LEU A 97 7.10 28.65 -15.34
CA LEU A 97 8.29 28.75 -16.16
C LEU A 97 7.91 29.43 -17.47
N GLN A 98 8.50 30.58 -17.76
CA GLN A 98 8.23 31.36 -18.97
C GLN A 98 9.41 31.29 -19.93
N MET A 99 9.10 31.02 -21.20
CA MET A 99 10.07 31.01 -22.32
C MET A 99 9.51 31.82 -23.49
N GLY A 100 10.05 33.02 -23.73
CA GLY A 100 9.43 33.98 -24.63
C GLY A 100 8.02 34.37 -24.16
N ASN A 101 7.02 34.21 -25.04
CA ASN A 101 5.62 34.45 -24.74
C ASN A 101 4.89 33.18 -24.21
N ALA A 102 5.49 31.99 -24.30
CA ALA A 102 4.91 30.75 -23.81
C ALA A 102 5.22 30.51 -22.32
N ARG A 103 4.31 29.85 -21.61
CA ARG A 103 4.45 29.56 -20.20
C ARG A 103 4.12 28.10 -19.90
N ALA A 104 4.88 27.47 -19.01
CA ALA A 104 4.51 26.21 -18.36
C ALA A 104 4.11 26.52 -16.92
N ILE A 105 2.89 26.14 -16.55
CA ILE A 105 2.25 26.42 -15.26
C ILE A 105 2.10 25.10 -14.52
N PHE A 106 2.71 24.98 -13.34
CA PHE A 106 2.75 23.76 -12.54
C PHE A 106 1.82 23.88 -11.33
N LEU A 107 0.76 23.08 -11.26
CA LEU A 107 -0.30 23.17 -10.27
C LEU A 107 -0.44 21.90 -9.45
N SER A 108 -1.03 22.03 -8.26
CA SER A 108 -1.40 20.90 -7.42
C SER A 108 -2.88 20.55 -7.64
N ALA A 109 -3.16 19.28 -7.89
CA ALA A 109 -4.51 18.73 -7.94
C ALA A 109 -5.02 18.26 -6.57
N ALA A 110 -4.34 18.59 -5.45
CA ALA A 110 -4.81 18.26 -4.11
C ALA A 110 -6.20 18.85 -3.85
N GLY A 111 -7.06 18.13 -3.12
CA GLY A 111 -8.44 18.53 -2.87
C GLY A 111 -8.59 19.93 -2.24
N ALA A 112 -7.66 20.32 -1.37
CA ALA A 112 -7.64 21.64 -0.70
C ALA A 112 -7.06 22.78 -1.55
N SER A 113 -6.44 22.51 -2.71
CA SER A 113 -5.86 23.55 -3.57
C SER A 113 -6.92 24.05 -4.58
N SER A 114 -7.06 25.37 -4.71
CA SER A 114 -7.82 25.96 -5.81
C SER A 114 -6.89 26.22 -6.98
N VAL A 115 -7.26 25.69 -8.16
CA VAL A 115 -6.53 25.87 -9.41
C VAL A 115 -7.34 26.66 -10.44
N VAL A 116 -8.49 27.17 -10.02
CA VAL A 116 -9.43 27.95 -10.86
C VAL A 116 -8.76 29.28 -11.30
N GLY A 117 -8.99 29.67 -12.56
CA GLY A 117 -8.47 30.92 -13.13
C GLY A 117 -7.27 30.75 -14.06
N HIS A 118 -6.75 29.54 -14.21
CA HIS A 118 -5.75 29.21 -15.23
C HIS A 118 -6.41 28.61 -16.47
N SER A 119 -5.89 28.97 -17.66
CA SER A 119 -6.32 28.39 -18.94
C SER A 119 -5.16 27.65 -19.57
N ALA A 120 -5.41 26.50 -20.15
CA ALA A 120 -4.47 25.73 -20.95
C ALA A 120 -4.74 26.02 -22.43
N ASP A 121 -3.74 26.52 -23.17
CA ASP A 121 -3.87 26.86 -24.57
C ASP A 121 -3.06 25.94 -25.47
N ILE A 122 -1.99 25.34 -24.93
CA ILE A 122 -1.05 24.48 -25.65
C ILE A 122 -1.35 23.01 -25.39
N VAL A 123 -1.29 22.62 -24.12
CA VAL A 123 -1.56 21.24 -23.64
C VAL A 123 -1.94 21.27 -22.17
N LEU A 124 -2.78 20.34 -21.76
CA LEU A 124 -3.09 20.04 -20.36
C LEU A 124 -2.49 18.68 -19.99
N GLU A 125 -1.62 18.64 -19.01
CA GLU A 125 -1.03 17.40 -18.48
C GLU A 125 -1.53 17.13 -17.07
N VAL A 126 -1.89 15.88 -16.78
CA VAL A 126 -2.25 15.37 -15.45
C VAL A 126 -1.29 14.24 -15.11
N ASP A 127 -0.35 14.49 -14.22
CA ASP A 127 0.63 13.51 -13.77
C ASP A 127 0.10 12.72 -12.58
N GLU A 128 0.46 11.42 -12.49
CA GLU A 128 -0.06 10.45 -11.52
C GLU A 128 -1.61 10.51 -11.42
N ALA A 129 -2.27 10.45 -12.58
CA ALA A 129 -3.71 10.65 -12.72
C ALA A 129 -4.56 9.61 -11.95
N GLN A 130 -3.99 8.45 -11.60
CA GLN A 130 -4.65 7.47 -10.72
C GLN A 130 -4.86 8.01 -9.30
N ASP A 131 -4.10 9.02 -8.87
CA ASP A 131 -4.19 9.65 -7.55
C ASP A 131 -4.98 10.97 -7.57
N VAL A 132 -5.48 11.40 -8.72
CA VAL A 132 -6.32 12.60 -8.88
C VAL A 132 -7.79 12.24 -8.81
N SER A 133 -8.58 12.98 -8.00
CA SER A 133 -10.01 12.70 -7.89
C SER A 133 -10.73 13.06 -9.19
N LYS A 134 -11.71 12.22 -9.59
CA LYS A 134 -12.57 12.42 -10.77
C LYS A 134 -13.33 13.73 -10.68
N GLU A 135 -13.78 14.09 -9.48
CA GLU A 135 -14.49 15.33 -9.22
C GLU A 135 -13.60 16.55 -9.48
N LYS A 136 -12.38 16.56 -8.94
CA LYS A 136 -11.39 17.64 -9.15
C LYS A 136 -11.05 17.80 -10.62
N TYR A 137 -10.81 16.69 -11.32
CA TYR A 137 -10.57 16.69 -12.75
C TYR A 137 -11.72 17.31 -13.52
N SER A 138 -12.95 16.85 -13.29
CA SER A 138 -14.13 17.28 -14.05
C SER A 138 -14.54 18.73 -13.78
N LYS A 139 -14.40 19.19 -12.52
CA LYS A 139 -14.84 20.53 -12.11
C LYS A 139 -13.80 21.63 -12.35
N GLU A 140 -12.51 21.30 -12.20
CA GLU A 140 -11.46 22.32 -12.18
C GLU A 140 -10.41 22.15 -13.28
N LEU A 141 -9.91 20.93 -13.55
CA LEU A 141 -8.80 20.74 -14.47
C LEU A 141 -9.26 20.70 -15.93
N ARG A 142 -10.21 19.84 -16.25
CA ARG A 142 -10.72 19.70 -17.62
C ARG A 142 -11.25 21.02 -18.22
N PRO A 143 -11.99 21.86 -17.47
CA PRO A 143 -12.46 23.15 -17.99
C PRO A 143 -11.35 24.13 -18.38
N MET A 144 -10.12 24.00 -17.85
CA MET A 144 -9.00 24.88 -18.24
C MET A 144 -8.69 24.82 -19.73
N GLY A 145 -8.95 23.69 -20.37
CA GLY A 145 -8.71 23.47 -21.80
C GLY A 145 -9.91 23.70 -22.71
N SER A 146 -11.06 24.10 -22.17
CA SER A 146 -12.33 24.15 -22.93
C SER A 146 -12.32 25.21 -24.02
N ALA A 147 -11.76 26.39 -23.77
CA ALA A 147 -11.75 27.51 -24.74
C ALA A 147 -10.87 27.23 -25.98
N SER A 148 -9.81 26.41 -25.80
CA SER A 148 -8.81 26.16 -26.84
C SER A 148 -8.92 24.75 -27.45
N ASN A 149 -9.90 23.95 -27.06
CA ASN A 149 -9.99 22.53 -27.42
C ASN A 149 -8.62 21.81 -27.23
N VAL A 150 -8.01 22.00 -26.10
CA VAL A 150 -6.62 21.62 -25.87
C VAL A 150 -6.43 20.09 -25.81
N THR A 151 -5.33 19.61 -26.37
CA THR A 151 -4.90 18.22 -26.18
C THR A 151 -4.61 17.96 -24.70
N THR A 152 -5.16 16.89 -24.14
CA THR A 152 -4.99 16.51 -22.73
C THR A 152 -4.25 15.19 -22.63
N ILE A 153 -3.31 15.07 -21.67
CA ILE A 153 -2.54 13.86 -21.43
C ILE A 153 -2.63 13.49 -19.95
N LEU A 154 -3.11 12.28 -19.67
CA LEU A 154 -3.12 11.71 -18.33
C LEU A 154 -2.03 10.65 -18.23
N TYR A 155 -1.03 10.90 -17.38
CA TYR A 155 0.04 9.97 -17.11
C TYR A 155 -0.18 9.24 -15.78
N GLY A 156 0.19 7.97 -15.71
CA GLY A 156 0.13 7.24 -14.44
C GLY A 156 0.64 5.82 -14.52
N THR A 157 0.34 5.10 -13.46
CA THR A 157 0.39 3.64 -13.37
C THR A 157 -1.01 3.13 -13.06
N THR A 158 -1.27 1.88 -13.39
CA THR A 158 -2.52 1.22 -13.03
C THR A 158 -2.67 1.14 -11.51
N TRP A 159 -3.88 1.25 -10.99
CA TRP A 159 -4.19 0.94 -9.61
C TRP A 159 -5.42 0.02 -9.55
N ASP A 160 -6.63 0.54 -9.66
CA ASP A 160 -7.88 -0.19 -9.68
C ASP A 160 -8.86 0.41 -10.70
N ASP A 161 -10.03 -0.19 -10.83
CA ASP A 161 -11.08 0.20 -11.76
C ASP A 161 -11.81 1.50 -11.37
N SER A 162 -11.60 2.04 -10.17
CA SER A 162 -12.26 3.25 -9.69
C SER A 162 -11.51 4.54 -10.01
N THR A 163 -10.26 4.46 -10.48
CA THR A 163 -9.41 5.65 -10.68
C THR A 163 -9.81 6.49 -11.89
N LEU A 164 -9.42 7.77 -11.87
CA LEU A 164 -9.58 8.67 -13.03
C LEU A 164 -8.86 8.13 -14.27
N LEU A 165 -7.64 7.63 -14.10
CA LEU A 165 -6.84 7.12 -15.22
C LEU A 165 -7.51 5.92 -15.89
N GLU A 166 -8.08 5.00 -15.11
CA GLU A 166 -8.79 3.83 -15.63
C GLU A 166 -10.07 4.24 -16.37
N GLU A 167 -10.85 5.20 -15.85
CA GLU A 167 -12.05 5.71 -16.52
C GLU A 167 -11.70 6.30 -17.89
N VAL A 168 -10.69 7.18 -17.95
CA VAL A 168 -10.24 7.79 -19.21
C VAL A 168 -9.68 6.74 -20.18
N LYS A 169 -8.96 5.73 -19.66
CA LYS A 169 -8.48 4.60 -20.46
C LYS A 169 -9.63 3.84 -21.11
N GLN A 170 -10.68 3.51 -20.38
CA GLN A 170 -11.82 2.77 -20.93
C GLN A 170 -12.52 3.58 -22.03
N ILE A 171 -12.75 4.88 -21.79
CA ILE A 171 -13.30 5.79 -22.81
C ILE A 171 -12.40 5.83 -24.06
N ASN A 172 -11.09 5.94 -23.88
CA ASN A 172 -10.14 5.98 -24.98
C ASN A 172 -10.16 4.69 -25.80
N LEU A 173 -10.20 3.53 -25.15
CA LEU A 173 -10.25 2.23 -25.83
C LEU A 173 -11.55 2.04 -26.63
N GLU A 174 -12.67 2.57 -26.14
CA GLU A 174 -13.93 2.58 -26.89
C GLU A 174 -13.85 3.48 -28.13
N LEU A 175 -13.32 4.70 -27.97
CA LEU A 175 -13.12 5.63 -29.08
C LEU A 175 -12.15 5.08 -30.13
N GLU A 176 -11.08 4.41 -29.72
CA GLU A 176 -10.13 3.74 -30.63
C GLU A 176 -10.80 2.66 -31.49
N ARG A 177 -11.76 1.91 -30.91
CA ARG A 177 -12.55 0.92 -31.68
C ARG A 177 -13.42 1.55 -32.75
N VAL A 178 -13.89 2.79 -32.52
CA VAL A 178 -14.78 3.51 -33.44
C VAL A 178 -14.01 4.16 -34.58
N ASP A 179 -12.92 4.89 -34.28
CA ASP A 179 -12.24 5.73 -35.27
C ASP A 179 -10.82 5.29 -35.63
N GLY A 180 -10.30 4.24 -35.01
CA GLY A 180 -8.95 3.70 -35.23
C GLY A 180 -7.81 4.60 -34.75
N THR A 181 -8.11 5.72 -34.08
CA THR A 181 -7.11 6.67 -33.60
C THR A 181 -6.62 6.26 -32.22
N ARG A 182 -5.35 5.91 -32.11
CA ARG A 182 -4.77 5.48 -30.84
C ARG A 182 -4.70 6.62 -29.83
N ARG A 183 -5.27 6.40 -28.63
CA ARG A 183 -5.31 7.33 -27.50
C ARG A 183 -4.80 6.74 -26.22
N HIS A 184 -4.80 5.39 -26.12
CA HIS A 184 -4.27 4.69 -24.96
C HIS A 184 -2.93 4.06 -25.25
N PHE A 185 -1.95 4.31 -24.38
CA PHE A 185 -0.60 3.77 -24.45
C PHE A 185 -0.25 3.08 -23.14
N ARG A 186 0.20 1.82 -23.23
CA ARG A 186 0.58 1.01 -22.08
C ARG A 186 1.92 0.35 -22.33
N TYR A 187 2.90 0.61 -21.43
CA TYR A 187 4.25 0.06 -21.50
C TYR A 187 4.66 -0.46 -20.13
N ASP A 188 4.53 -1.77 -19.95
CA ASP A 188 4.90 -2.47 -18.72
C ASP A 188 6.41 -2.60 -18.54
N TRP A 189 6.82 -3.24 -17.47
CA TRP A 189 8.24 -3.42 -17.14
C TRP A 189 9.01 -4.21 -18.19
N GLN A 190 8.37 -5.13 -18.91
CA GLN A 190 9.03 -5.91 -19.96
C GLN A 190 9.36 -5.02 -21.16
N GLU A 191 8.43 -4.17 -21.56
CA GLU A 191 8.67 -3.21 -22.64
C GLU A 191 9.76 -2.19 -22.27
N VAL A 192 9.68 -1.63 -21.05
CA VAL A 192 10.71 -0.72 -20.53
C VAL A 192 12.08 -1.40 -20.45
N GLY A 193 12.10 -2.65 -20.04
CA GLY A 193 13.30 -3.47 -19.89
C GLY A 193 14.07 -3.72 -21.17
N LYS A 194 13.39 -3.78 -22.31
CA LYS A 194 14.06 -3.93 -23.64
C LYS A 194 15.13 -2.86 -23.89
N TYR A 195 14.96 -1.69 -23.30
CA TYR A 195 15.83 -0.53 -23.51
C TYR A 195 16.69 -0.17 -22.29
N ASN A 196 16.61 -0.96 -21.22
CA ASN A 196 17.38 -0.70 -19.98
C ASN A 196 17.66 -2.02 -19.23
N PRO A 197 18.79 -2.68 -19.48
CA PRO A 197 19.16 -3.94 -18.80
C PRO A 197 19.22 -3.81 -17.27
N ALA A 198 19.71 -2.69 -16.72
CA ALA A 198 19.77 -2.48 -15.28
C ALA A 198 18.37 -2.41 -14.65
N TYR A 199 17.41 -1.82 -15.37
CA TYR A 199 16.03 -1.78 -14.95
C TYR A 199 15.40 -3.18 -14.87
N ILE A 200 15.65 -4.03 -15.87
CA ILE A 200 15.10 -5.38 -15.87
C ILE A 200 15.63 -6.21 -14.70
N MET A 201 16.92 -6.08 -14.37
CA MET A 201 17.52 -6.74 -13.21
C MET A 201 16.88 -6.28 -11.90
N PHE A 202 16.67 -4.98 -11.75
CA PHE A 202 16.01 -4.42 -10.59
C PHE A 202 14.56 -4.94 -10.44
N VAL A 203 13.78 -4.90 -11.53
CA VAL A 203 12.37 -5.35 -11.49
C VAL A 203 12.26 -6.86 -11.25
N GLN A 204 13.18 -7.66 -11.77
CA GLN A 204 13.24 -9.09 -11.47
C GLN A 204 13.54 -9.36 -9.99
N ALA A 205 14.44 -8.60 -9.37
CA ALA A 205 14.67 -8.68 -7.93
C ALA A 205 13.42 -8.26 -7.11
N GLU A 206 12.72 -7.21 -7.53
CA GLU A 206 11.44 -6.82 -6.91
C GLU A 206 10.35 -7.90 -7.08
N ARG A 207 10.28 -8.53 -8.26
CA ARG A 207 9.38 -9.66 -8.50
C ARG A 207 9.67 -10.85 -7.59
N GLN A 208 10.93 -11.16 -7.35
CA GLN A 208 11.34 -12.22 -6.40
C GLN A 208 11.01 -11.82 -4.96
N ARG A 209 11.22 -10.56 -4.59
CA ARG A 209 10.98 -10.05 -3.24
C ARG A 209 9.50 -9.97 -2.88
N LEU A 210 8.66 -9.47 -3.79
CA LEU A 210 7.23 -9.23 -3.57
C LEU A 210 6.36 -10.43 -3.95
N GLY A 211 6.77 -11.19 -4.95
CA GLY A 211 5.92 -12.14 -5.67
C GLY A 211 5.13 -11.46 -6.79
N GLU A 212 4.83 -12.22 -7.84
CA GLU A 212 4.17 -11.72 -9.05
C GLU A 212 2.74 -11.24 -8.79
N GLU A 213 2.03 -11.91 -7.88
CA GLU A 213 0.66 -11.57 -7.50
C GLU A 213 0.54 -10.44 -6.47
N HIS A 214 1.66 -9.91 -6.00
CA HIS A 214 1.65 -8.81 -5.04
C HIS A 214 1.06 -7.54 -5.67
N PRO A 215 0.10 -6.85 -5.02
CA PRO A 215 -0.58 -5.68 -5.58
C PRO A 215 0.36 -4.59 -6.11
N LEU A 216 1.43 -4.29 -5.38
CA LEU A 216 2.41 -3.29 -5.82
C LEU A 216 3.19 -3.74 -7.07
N PHE A 217 3.52 -5.04 -7.20
CA PHE A 217 4.16 -5.52 -8.41
C PHE A 217 3.20 -5.46 -9.60
N ARG A 218 1.98 -5.95 -9.42
CA ARG A 218 0.93 -5.94 -10.44
C ARG A 218 0.66 -4.53 -10.97
N THR A 219 0.42 -3.57 -10.07
CA THR A 219 0.01 -2.22 -10.47
C THR A 219 1.16 -1.35 -10.95
N GLN A 220 2.32 -1.40 -10.28
CA GLN A 220 3.43 -0.48 -10.56
C GLN A 220 4.33 -0.94 -11.69
N TYR A 221 4.46 -2.25 -11.90
CA TYR A 221 5.37 -2.80 -12.91
C TYR A 221 4.64 -3.54 -14.03
N ALA A 222 3.73 -4.46 -13.69
CA ALA A 222 2.97 -5.21 -14.69
C ALA A 222 1.79 -4.41 -15.28
N LEU A 223 1.41 -3.28 -14.69
CA LEU A 223 0.28 -2.43 -15.08
C LEU A 223 -1.04 -3.22 -15.17
N LEU A 224 -1.26 -4.10 -14.20
CA LEU A 224 -2.47 -4.90 -14.05
C LEU A 224 -3.27 -4.37 -12.85
N PRO A 225 -4.57 -4.09 -13.01
CA PRO A 225 -5.37 -3.55 -11.92
C PRO A 225 -5.54 -4.56 -10.77
N VAL A 226 -5.73 -4.06 -9.56
CA VAL A 226 -6.25 -4.83 -8.44
C VAL A 226 -7.76 -4.74 -8.43
N SER A 227 -8.43 -5.84 -8.07
CA SER A 227 -9.88 -5.86 -7.98
C SER A 227 -10.34 -5.15 -6.71
N HIS A 228 -11.36 -4.30 -6.80
CA HIS A 228 -12.06 -3.77 -5.64
C HIS A 228 -12.82 -4.89 -4.95
N GLY A 229 -12.54 -5.10 -3.66
CA GLY A 229 -13.29 -6.00 -2.78
C GLY A 229 -13.19 -7.47 -3.17
N GLY A 230 -12.32 -8.19 -2.54
CA GLY A 230 -12.14 -9.63 -2.69
C GLY A 230 -11.48 -10.22 -1.46
N GLY A 231 -11.23 -11.53 -1.47
CA GLY A 231 -10.41 -12.16 -0.45
C GLY A 231 -9.04 -11.50 -0.38
N PHE A 232 -8.54 -11.34 0.84
CA PHE A 232 -7.18 -10.83 1.06
C PHE A 232 -6.12 -11.79 0.50
N LEU A 233 -6.40 -13.09 0.60
CA LEU A 233 -5.57 -14.16 0.07
C LEU A 233 -6.34 -15.03 -0.93
N SER A 234 -5.71 -15.37 -2.03
CA SER A 234 -6.20 -16.40 -2.95
C SER A 234 -5.93 -17.81 -2.40
N ARG A 235 -6.63 -18.81 -2.93
CA ARG A 235 -6.37 -20.23 -2.57
C ARG A 235 -4.92 -20.65 -2.82
N GLN A 236 -4.28 -20.12 -3.87
CA GLN A 236 -2.88 -20.37 -4.16
C GLN A 236 -1.96 -19.77 -3.08
N GLN A 237 -2.24 -18.56 -2.64
CA GLN A 237 -1.50 -17.90 -1.55
C GLN A 237 -1.66 -18.65 -0.23
N ILE A 238 -2.86 -19.12 0.09
CA ILE A 238 -3.08 -19.96 1.27
C ILE A 238 -2.28 -21.26 1.17
N ALA A 239 -2.25 -21.92 0.01
CA ALA A 239 -1.41 -23.11 -0.19
C ALA A 239 0.09 -22.82 0.01
N LEU A 240 0.57 -21.62 -0.31
CA LEU A 240 1.95 -21.21 -0.05
C LEU A 240 2.27 -21.05 1.43
N VAL A 241 1.28 -20.76 2.29
CA VAL A 241 1.47 -20.61 3.73
C VAL A 241 1.54 -21.97 4.45
N LEU A 242 0.98 -23.03 3.87
CA LEU A 242 1.00 -24.34 4.49
C LEU A 242 2.44 -24.88 4.58
N GLY A 243 2.82 -25.33 5.76
CA GLY A 243 4.14 -25.92 6.04
C GLY A 243 4.04 -27.39 6.40
N GLU A 244 5.21 -28.04 6.44
CA GLU A 244 5.34 -29.47 6.75
C GLU A 244 5.97 -29.73 8.12
N HIS A 245 6.52 -28.67 8.79
CA HIS A 245 7.13 -28.79 10.11
C HIS A 245 6.06 -28.97 11.19
N GLN A 246 6.44 -29.65 12.26
CA GLN A 246 5.53 -29.89 13.39
C GLN A 246 5.37 -28.64 14.27
N ARG A 247 4.21 -28.55 14.93
CA ARG A 247 4.00 -27.58 16.01
C ARG A 247 4.93 -27.91 17.15
N GLN A 248 5.55 -26.89 17.74
CA GLN A 248 6.51 -27.03 18.83
C GLN A 248 5.93 -26.44 20.11
N SER A 249 6.10 -27.13 21.25
CA SER A 249 5.74 -26.61 22.58
C SER A 249 6.87 -25.84 23.25
N GLN A 250 8.10 -25.99 22.74
CA GLN A 250 9.33 -25.35 23.23
C GLN A 250 10.36 -25.27 22.10
N PRO A 251 11.37 -24.41 22.21
CA PRO A 251 12.40 -24.26 21.20
C PRO A 251 13.14 -25.56 20.88
N GLU A 252 13.29 -25.88 19.62
CA GLU A 252 14.13 -26.96 19.12
C GLU A 252 15.48 -26.38 18.69
N GLY A 253 16.53 -26.52 19.51
CA GLY A 253 17.87 -26.07 19.19
C GLY A 253 18.12 -24.57 19.40
N LYS A 254 19.06 -23.99 18.63
CA LYS A 254 19.51 -22.59 18.75
C LYS A 254 18.85 -21.63 17.77
N GLY A 255 17.59 -21.87 17.41
CA GLY A 255 16.82 -21.01 16.52
C GLY A 255 16.70 -19.56 17.00
N THR A 256 16.36 -18.66 16.11
CA THR A 256 15.99 -17.28 16.45
C THR A 256 14.48 -17.15 16.45
N TYR A 257 13.89 -16.97 17.64
CA TYR A 257 12.44 -16.86 17.78
C TYR A 257 12.00 -15.41 17.88
N ILE A 258 10.86 -15.10 17.25
CA ILE A 258 10.22 -13.81 17.24
C ILE A 258 8.74 -13.98 17.52
N ALA A 259 8.08 -12.92 17.97
CA ALA A 259 6.66 -12.98 18.29
C ALA A 259 5.88 -11.78 17.76
N GLY A 260 4.63 -12.03 17.37
CA GLY A 260 3.59 -11.04 17.17
C GLY A 260 2.49 -11.22 18.20
N VAL A 261 2.08 -10.15 18.86
CA VAL A 261 1.08 -10.16 19.91
C VAL A 261 -0.07 -9.25 19.52
N ASP A 262 -1.21 -9.83 19.26
CA ASP A 262 -2.46 -9.14 19.08
C ASP A 262 -3.30 -9.18 20.35
N LEU A 263 -3.91 -8.06 20.75
CA LEU A 263 -4.55 -7.89 22.04
C LEU A 263 -6.05 -7.69 21.88
N ALA A 264 -6.83 -8.56 22.52
CA ALA A 264 -8.28 -8.40 22.60
C ALA A 264 -8.71 -7.07 23.22
N GLY A 265 -9.85 -6.55 22.79
CA GLY A 265 -10.56 -5.48 23.50
C GLY A 265 -10.95 -5.92 24.92
N GLU A 266 -10.65 -5.11 25.96
CA GLU A 266 -11.17 -5.38 27.32
C GLU A 266 -12.62 -4.90 27.45
N ILE A 267 -13.44 -5.76 28.05
CA ILE A 267 -14.79 -5.38 28.45
C ILE A 267 -14.70 -4.53 29.73
N PRO A 268 -15.32 -3.34 29.77
CA PRO A 268 -15.43 -2.61 31.03
C PRO A 268 -16.03 -3.49 32.13
N PRO A 269 -15.51 -3.43 33.37
CA PRO A 269 -16.00 -4.27 34.50
C PRO A 269 -17.50 -4.19 34.74
N GLU A 270 -18.13 -3.09 34.34
CA GLU A 270 -19.57 -2.83 34.45
C GLU A 270 -20.45 -3.66 33.53
N MET A 271 -19.88 -4.30 32.49
CA MET A 271 -20.58 -5.17 31.54
C MET A 271 -20.27 -6.67 31.70
N SER A 272 -19.48 -7.08 32.68
CA SER A 272 -19.29 -8.49 33.00
C SER A 272 -20.53 -9.01 33.71
N LEU A 273 -21.33 -9.82 33.03
CA LEU A 273 -22.46 -10.53 33.66
C LEU A 273 -21.93 -11.36 34.82
N PRO A 274 -22.58 -11.37 36.00
CA PRO A 274 -22.18 -12.23 37.11
C PRO A 274 -22.25 -13.72 36.68
N ALA A 275 -21.28 -14.49 37.13
CA ALA A 275 -21.23 -15.93 36.93
C ALA A 275 -22.56 -16.54 37.40
N GLN A 276 -23.14 -17.40 36.57
CA GLN A 276 -24.43 -18.03 36.73
C GLN A 276 -24.69 -18.59 38.12
N GLY A 277 -25.74 -18.08 38.75
CA GLY A 277 -26.53 -18.79 39.72
C GLY A 277 -27.98 -18.62 39.30
N ASP A 278 -28.61 -19.73 39.04
CA ASP A 278 -30.02 -20.09 38.96
C ASP A 278 -31.10 -19.08 38.55
N ASN A 279 -31.80 -19.50 37.47
CA ASN A 279 -33.24 -19.31 37.18
C ASN A 279 -33.84 -17.90 37.28
N LEU A 280 -34.11 -17.31 36.10
CA LEU A 280 -35.39 -16.59 35.92
C LEU A 280 -35.73 -16.49 34.41
N ILE A 281 -36.78 -17.22 34.05
CA ILE A 281 -37.51 -17.06 32.79
C ILE A 281 -38.20 -15.69 32.85
N ALA A 282 -37.85 -14.78 31.98
CA ALA A 282 -38.66 -13.60 31.71
C ALA A 282 -38.65 -13.32 30.19
N SER A 283 -39.82 -13.55 29.62
CA SER A 283 -40.26 -13.16 28.29
C SER A 283 -40.12 -11.67 28.07
N GLY A 284 -39.27 -11.23 27.14
CA GLY A 284 -39.23 -9.83 26.71
C GLY A 284 -38.75 -9.75 25.27
N ARG A 285 -39.66 -9.39 24.37
CA ARG A 285 -39.40 -9.04 22.98
C ARG A 285 -38.47 -7.81 22.96
N TYR A 286 -37.34 -7.93 22.29
CA TYR A 286 -36.50 -6.77 21.92
C TYR A 286 -36.70 -6.45 20.45
N SER A 287 -37.25 -5.27 20.18
CA SER A 287 -37.19 -4.53 18.93
C SER A 287 -35.81 -3.91 18.80
N GLY A 288 -35.21 -4.05 17.61
CA GLY A 288 -33.87 -3.53 17.35
C GLY A 288 -33.81 -1.99 17.40
N ASP A 289 -33.18 -1.50 18.44
CA ASP A 289 -32.63 -0.15 18.47
C ASP A 289 -31.20 -0.23 19.04
N SER A 290 -30.28 0.43 18.39
CA SER A 290 -28.88 0.50 18.77
C SER A 290 -28.71 1.13 20.16
N LEU A 291 -28.09 0.40 21.07
CA LEU A 291 -27.71 0.90 22.39
C LEU A 291 -26.43 1.72 22.28
N LEU A 292 -26.56 3.03 22.36
CA LEU A 292 -25.43 3.95 22.58
C LEU A 292 -25.21 4.09 24.09
N THR A 293 -23.95 4.04 24.53
CA THR A 293 -23.58 4.42 25.88
C THR A 293 -23.67 5.94 26.06
N SER A 294 -23.76 6.41 27.30
CA SER A 294 -23.76 7.85 27.64
C SER A 294 -22.53 8.64 27.20
N THR A 295 -21.51 7.97 26.68
CA THR A 295 -20.26 8.52 26.11
C THR A 295 -20.23 8.52 24.57
N GLY A 296 -21.26 8.00 23.89
CA GLY A 296 -21.32 8.01 22.43
C GLY A 296 -20.37 7.04 21.74
N GLU A 297 -19.78 6.07 22.45
CA GLU A 297 -18.94 5.04 21.87
C GLU A 297 -19.79 3.90 21.30
N ASP A 298 -19.48 3.51 20.07
CA ASP A 298 -20.17 2.45 19.34
C ASP A 298 -19.81 1.07 19.92
N ILE A 299 -20.81 0.35 20.46
CA ILE A 299 -20.65 -0.99 21.04
C ILE A 299 -20.68 -2.10 19.96
N SER A 300 -20.45 -1.76 18.70
CA SER A 300 -20.51 -2.71 17.57
C SER A 300 -19.43 -3.80 17.57
N HIS A 301 -18.60 -3.90 18.63
CA HIS A 301 -17.59 -4.96 18.80
C HIS A 301 -18.12 -6.27 19.40
N TYR A 302 -19.44 -6.37 19.64
CA TYR A 302 -20.06 -7.63 20.05
C TYR A 302 -20.88 -8.21 18.91
N ASP A 303 -20.45 -9.34 18.39
CA ASP A 303 -21.27 -10.05 17.41
C ASP A 303 -22.54 -10.62 18.07
N ALA A 304 -23.61 -10.75 17.29
CA ALA A 304 -24.89 -11.31 17.74
C ALA A 304 -24.81 -12.78 18.22
N ALA A 305 -23.64 -13.42 18.10
CA ALA A 305 -23.37 -14.80 18.52
C ALA A 305 -22.55 -14.89 19.82
N GLY A 306 -22.19 -13.74 20.45
CA GLY A 306 -21.46 -13.74 21.73
C GLY A 306 -19.99 -14.19 21.60
N ARG A 307 -19.40 -14.16 20.43
CA ARG A 307 -17.97 -14.40 20.23
C ARG A 307 -17.19 -13.16 20.71
N ARG A 308 -16.16 -13.39 21.48
CA ARG A 308 -15.30 -12.33 22.04
C ARG A 308 -13.96 -12.34 21.33
N ASP A 309 -13.37 -11.17 21.08
CA ASP A 309 -11.99 -11.02 20.63
C ASP A 309 -11.05 -11.82 21.52
N SER A 310 -9.97 -12.33 20.94
CA SER A 310 -8.98 -13.10 21.64
C SER A 310 -7.62 -12.40 21.62
N THR A 311 -6.91 -12.44 22.76
CA THR A 311 -5.50 -12.12 22.75
C THR A 311 -4.76 -13.31 22.13
N VAL A 312 -3.98 -13.06 21.06
CA VAL A 312 -3.24 -14.08 20.34
C VAL A 312 -1.75 -13.73 20.32
N ILE A 313 -0.91 -14.72 20.67
CA ILE A 313 0.53 -14.67 20.48
C ILE A 313 0.90 -15.70 19.43
N THR A 314 1.49 -15.24 18.33
CA THR A 314 2.10 -16.12 17.33
C THR A 314 3.62 -16.10 17.50
N ILE A 315 4.22 -17.28 17.64
CA ILE A 315 5.68 -17.49 17.72
C ILE A 315 6.17 -18.02 16.37
N ALA A 316 7.21 -17.41 15.84
CA ALA A 316 7.87 -17.91 14.65
C ALA A 316 9.37 -18.06 14.84
N GLU A 317 9.93 -19.13 14.30
CA GLU A 317 11.36 -19.27 14.08
C GLU A 317 11.73 -18.49 12.81
N ALA A 318 12.71 -17.60 12.93
CA ALA A 318 13.23 -16.82 11.83
C ALA A 318 14.56 -17.42 11.34
N ASP A 319 14.55 -17.99 10.14
CA ASP A 319 15.77 -18.34 9.43
C ASP A 319 16.35 -17.06 8.81
N THR A 320 17.52 -16.68 9.27
CA THR A 320 18.25 -15.48 8.86
C THR A 320 19.51 -15.80 8.07
N ALA A 321 19.60 -16.97 7.44
CA ALA A 321 20.71 -17.33 6.54
C ALA A 321 20.87 -16.27 5.44
N ASN A 322 19.76 -15.73 4.94
CA ASN A 322 19.73 -14.50 4.15
C ASN A 322 19.05 -13.36 4.95
N PRO A 323 19.82 -12.45 5.57
CA PRO A 323 19.24 -11.40 6.42
C PRO A 323 18.31 -10.43 5.69
N SER A 324 18.48 -10.27 4.37
CA SER A 324 17.60 -9.41 3.54
C SER A 324 16.27 -10.08 3.19
N GLN A 325 16.20 -11.42 3.29
CA GLN A 325 15.02 -12.21 2.98
C GLN A 325 14.81 -13.34 4.01
N PRO A 326 14.51 -13.04 5.27
CA PRO A 326 14.30 -14.05 6.28
C PRO A 326 13.11 -14.94 5.93
N VAL A 327 13.19 -16.23 6.28
CA VAL A 327 12.07 -17.19 6.19
C VAL A 327 11.51 -17.40 7.58
N LEU A 328 10.20 -17.36 7.71
CA LEU A 328 9.46 -17.48 8.96
C LEU A 328 8.72 -18.81 9.00
N LYS A 329 8.98 -19.62 10.02
CA LYS A 329 8.22 -20.82 10.35
C LYS A 329 7.44 -20.54 11.62
N VAL A 330 6.13 -20.41 11.53
CA VAL A 330 5.24 -20.32 12.69
C VAL A 330 5.32 -21.65 13.41
N VAL A 331 5.77 -21.64 14.66
CA VAL A 331 6.03 -22.86 15.43
C VAL A 331 4.99 -23.07 16.53
N GLU A 332 4.41 -22.00 17.07
CA GLU A 332 3.40 -22.06 18.12
C GLU A 332 2.47 -20.86 18.09
N GLN A 333 1.23 -21.07 18.53
CA GLN A 333 0.23 -20.02 18.71
C GLN A 333 -0.49 -20.21 20.04
N TYR A 334 -0.62 -19.13 20.80
CA TYR A 334 -1.35 -19.11 22.07
C TYR A 334 -2.55 -18.19 21.94
N ARG A 335 -3.69 -18.59 22.49
CA ARG A 335 -4.93 -17.81 22.46
C ARG A 335 -5.61 -17.78 23.83
N TRP A 336 -6.09 -16.61 24.20
CA TRP A 336 -6.93 -16.39 25.38
C TRP A 336 -8.14 -15.54 24.99
N THR A 337 -9.33 -16.07 25.18
CA THR A 337 -10.60 -15.40 24.88
C THR A 337 -11.24 -14.92 26.18
N GLY A 338 -11.57 -13.62 26.27
CA GLY A 338 -12.27 -13.05 27.42
C GLY A 338 -11.48 -13.05 28.73
N THR A 339 -10.14 -13.22 28.68
CA THR A 339 -9.27 -13.18 29.85
C THR A 339 -8.74 -11.77 30.05
N PRO A 340 -8.92 -11.13 31.21
CA PRO A 340 -8.39 -9.80 31.48
C PRO A 340 -6.87 -9.74 31.28
N HIS A 341 -6.36 -8.65 30.71
CA HIS A 341 -4.93 -8.48 30.44
C HIS A 341 -4.07 -8.60 31.70
N SER A 342 -4.57 -8.12 32.85
CA SER A 342 -3.86 -8.22 34.15
C SER A 342 -3.53 -9.67 34.53
N GLN A 343 -4.36 -10.63 34.14
CA GLN A 343 -4.12 -12.06 34.40
C GLN A 343 -3.17 -12.68 33.36
N LEU A 344 -3.00 -12.04 32.22
CA LEU A 344 -2.14 -12.53 31.14
C LEU A 344 -0.69 -12.06 31.27
N TYR A 345 -0.41 -10.98 31.99
CA TYR A 345 0.95 -10.38 32.06
C TYR A 345 2.04 -11.39 32.42
N ALA A 346 1.84 -12.15 33.50
CA ALA A 346 2.84 -13.15 33.94
C ALA A 346 3.01 -14.26 32.90
N ARG A 347 1.90 -14.75 32.32
CA ARG A 347 1.92 -15.82 31.29
C ARG A 347 2.60 -15.35 30.01
N MET A 348 2.27 -14.15 29.52
CA MET A 348 2.90 -13.60 28.33
C MET A 348 4.40 -13.38 28.55
N THR A 349 4.78 -12.85 29.71
CA THR A 349 6.20 -12.68 30.06
C THR A 349 6.94 -14.02 30.10
N ASP A 350 6.33 -15.03 30.71
CA ASP A 350 6.94 -16.38 30.82
C ASP A 350 7.12 -17.00 29.42
N ILE A 351 6.09 -17.00 28.59
CA ILE A 351 6.13 -17.50 27.21
C ILE A 351 7.22 -16.81 26.41
N LEU A 352 7.20 -15.48 26.39
CA LEU A 352 8.06 -14.69 25.53
C LEU A 352 9.53 -14.67 25.97
N LYS A 353 9.80 -14.79 27.30
CA LYS A 353 11.12 -14.70 27.88
C LYS A 353 11.72 -16.07 28.23
N ASN A 354 11.00 -16.87 29.01
CA ASN A 354 11.54 -18.08 29.60
C ASN A 354 11.36 -19.29 28.68
N VAL A 355 10.22 -19.40 27.99
CA VAL A 355 9.98 -20.54 27.09
C VAL A 355 10.69 -20.31 25.76
N TRP A 356 10.39 -19.20 25.05
CA TRP A 356 10.86 -19.00 23.67
C TRP A 356 12.09 -18.10 23.53
N ASP A 357 12.49 -17.40 24.58
CA ASP A 357 13.59 -16.40 24.56
C ASP A 357 13.49 -15.51 23.29
N CYS A 358 12.28 -14.98 23.03
CA CYS A 358 12.00 -14.21 21.83
C CYS A 358 12.93 -13.01 21.70
N ARG A 359 13.58 -12.90 20.55
CA ARG A 359 14.55 -11.84 20.28
C ARG A 359 13.90 -10.51 19.93
N ARG A 360 12.76 -10.57 19.24
CA ARG A 360 11.94 -9.42 18.88
C ARG A 360 10.47 -9.77 19.06
N ILE A 361 9.74 -8.87 19.65
CA ILE A 361 8.34 -9.05 20.01
C ILE A 361 7.63 -7.78 19.55
N VAL A 362 6.73 -7.87 18.58
CA VAL A 362 5.89 -6.75 18.17
C VAL A 362 4.52 -6.93 18.79
N VAL A 363 4.09 -5.90 19.52
CA VAL A 363 2.83 -5.92 20.29
C VAL A 363 1.93 -4.83 19.75
N ASP A 364 0.66 -5.14 19.47
CA ASP A 364 -0.31 -4.11 19.21
C ASP A 364 -0.44 -3.18 20.43
N ALA A 365 -0.13 -1.91 20.20
CA ALA A 365 -0.18 -0.84 21.19
C ALA A 365 -1.29 0.17 20.85
N THR A 366 -2.30 -0.24 20.09
CA THR A 366 -3.44 0.61 19.73
C THR A 366 -4.41 0.69 20.90
N GLY A 367 -4.81 1.89 21.28
CA GLY A 367 -5.80 2.10 22.34
C GLY A 367 -5.45 1.40 23.66
N ILE A 368 -6.25 0.42 24.03
CA ILE A 368 -6.09 -0.37 25.28
C ILE A 368 -4.88 -1.31 25.28
N GLY A 369 -4.26 -1.57 24.14
CA GLY A 369 -3.02 -2.35 24.04
C GLY A 369 -1.79 -1.63 24.57
N GLN A 370 -1.80 -0.30 24.67
CA GLN A 370 -0.66 0.48 25.11
C GLN A 370 -0.16 0.15 26.54
N PRO A 371 -1.01 -0.05 27.58
CA PRO A 371 -0.58 -0.47 28.89
C PRO A 371 0.14 -1.84 28.88
N VAL A 372 -0.39 -2.80 28.13
CA VAL A 372 0.20 -4.15 27.99
C VAL A 372 1.56 -4.08 27.33
N ALA A 373 1.67 -3.37 26.21
CA ALA A 373 2.93 -3.16 25.51
C ALA A 373 3.97 -2.45 26.40
N SER A 374 3.55 -1.48 27.21
CA SER A 374 4.39 -0.78 28.17
C SER A 374 4.89 -1.71 29.29
N PHE A 375 4.00 -2.56 29.82
CA PHE A 375 4.35 -3.57 30.82
C PHE A 375 5.38 -4.57 30.24
N LEU A 376 5.08 -5.16 29.09
CA LEU A 376 6.00 -6.11 28.46
C LEU A 376 7.35 -5.46 28.13
N ARG A 377 7.36 -4.20 27.71
CA ARG A 377 8.63 -3.48 27.46
C ARG A 377 9.44 -3.23 28.73
N LYS A 378 8.78 -3.02 29.87
CA LYS A 378 9.45 -2.90 31.17
C LYS A 378 10.13 -4.21 31.56
N GLU A 379 9.47 -5.35 31.35
CA GLU A 379 9.96 -6.69 31.74
C GLU A 379 10.97 -7.29 30.74
N LEU A 380 10.83 -7.02 29.45
CA LEU A 380 11.59 -7.64 28.36
C LEU A 380 12.54 -6.67 27.65
N GLY A 381 12.50 -5.38 28.04
CA GLY A 381 13.40 -4.37 27.51
C GLY A 381 13.18 -4.03 26.03
N SER A 382 14.28 -3.76 25.33
CA SER A 382 14.29 -3.36 23.91
C SER A 382 13.83 -4.46 22.94
N ARG A 383 13.60 -5.67 23.40
CA ARG A 383 13.03 -6.76 22.59
C ARG A 383 11.59 -6.46 22.18
N VAL A 384 10.84 -5.69 23.01
CA VAL A 384 9.44 -5.33 22.76
C VAL A 384 9.36 -4.04 21.97
N ILE A 385 8.64 -4.11 20.86
CA ILE A 385 8.39 -3.02 19.95
C ILE A 385 6.88 -2.78 19.94
N PRO A 386 6.39 -1.70 20.61
CA PRO A 386 5.01 -1.29 20.49
C PRO A 386 4.69 -0.89 19.05
N PHE A 387 3.58 -1.37 18.51
CA PHE A 387 3.13 -1.07 17.16
C PHE A 387 1.73 -0.46 17.21
N VAL A 388 1.61 0.80 16.78
CA VAL A 388 0.31 1.48 16.72
C VAL A 388 -0.31 1.27 15.35
N ILE A 389 -1.49 0.67 15.31
CA ILE A 389 -2.24 0.40 14.09
C ILE A 389 -2.98 1.67 13.68
N THR A 390 -2.54 2.26 12.58
CA THR A 390 -3.19 3.37 11.85
C THR A 390 -3.55 2.89 10.45
N SER A 391 -4.35 3.62 9.70
CA SER A 391 -4.66 3.26 8.31
C SER A 391 -3.41 3.05 7.46
N ARG A 392 -2.35 3.84 7.65
CA ARG A 392 -1.09 3.72 6.94
C ARG A 392 -0.27 2.53 7.41
N SER A 393 -0.04 2.40 8.71
CA SER A 393 0.75 1.29 9.25
C SER A 393 0.08 -0.07 9.03
N LYS A 394 -1.27 -0.15 9.07
CA LYS A 394 -2.03 -1.35 8.71
C LYS A 394 -1.83 -1.71 7.23
N SER A 395 -1.87 -0.70 6.36
CA SER A 395 -1.59 -0.89 4.93
C SER A 395 -0.19 -1.43 4.67
N ASP A 396 0.84 -0.80 5.25
CA ASP A 396 2.23 -1.24 5.11
C ASP A 396 2.41 -2.68 5.64
N MET A 397 1.78 -3.00 6.77
CA MET A 397 1.79 -4.33 7.38
C MET A 397 1.11 -5.39 6.48
N GLY A 398 -0.03 -5.05 5.87
CA GLY A 398 -0.75 -5.95 4.96
C GLY A 398 0.05 -6.23 3.69
N PHE A 399 0.64 -5.22 3.07
CA PHE A 399 1.51 -5.41 1.90
C PHE A 399 2.74 -6.27 2.23
N GLU A 400 3.30 -6.10 3.41
CA GLU A 400 4.46 -6.87 3.84
C GLU A 400 4.09 -8.34 4.11
N LEU A 401 2.95 -8.59 4.76
CA LEU A 401 2.41 -9.94 4.94
C LEU A 401 2.20 -10.64 3.58
N LEU A 402 1.58 -9.95 2.62
CA LEU A 402 1.42 -10.46 1.25
C LEU A 402 2.78 -10.76 0.59
N SER A 403 3.79 -9.93 0.81
CA SER A 403 5.15 -10.17 0.30
C SER A 403 5.76 -11.46 0.85
N PHE A 404 5.63 -11.71 2.16
CA PHE A 404 6.13 -12.93 2.78
C PHE A 404 5.39 -14.17 2.29
N ILE A 405 4.08 -14.08 2.14
CA ILE A 405 3.25 -15.18 1.63
C ILE A 405 3.59 -15.47 0.16
N ASN A 406 3.54 -14.47 -0.71
CA ASN A 406 3.76 -14.63 -2.15
C ASN A 406 5.16 -15.14 -2.49
N SER A 407 6.16 -14.81 -1.70
CA SER A 407 7.53 -15.31 -1.87
C SER A 407 7.78 -16.65 -1.16
N GLY A 408 6.76 -17.26 -0.54
CA GLY A 408 6.87 -18.54 0.18
C GLY A 408 7.70 -18.47 1.46
N ARG A 409 7.96 -17.25 1.96
CA ARG A 409 8.81 -17.01 3.13
C ARG A 409 8.07 -17.10 4.47
N MET A 410 6.76 -17.34 4.48
CA MET A 410 5.98 -17.62 5.68
C MET A 410 5.37 -19.01 5.58
N LYS A 411 5.55 -19.82 6.63
CA LYS A 411 5.02 -21.17 6.72
C LYS A 411 4.35 -21.39 8.06
N LEU A 412 3.12 -21.88 8.07
CA LEU A 412 2.46 -22.44 9.25
C LEU A 412 3.00 -23.84 9.54
N TYR A 413 2.89 -24.30 10.77
CA TYR A 413 3.14 -25.72 11.08
C TYR A 413 2.11 -26.63 10.38
N ARG A 414 2.47 -27.90 10.23
CA ARG A 414 1.58 -28.90 9.61
C ARG A 414 0.26 -29.02 10.40
N GLN A 415 -0.83 -29.22 9.69
CA GLN A 415 -2.14 -29.45 10.30
C GLN A 415 -2.04 -30.51 11.41
N ASP A 416 -2.32 -30.09 12.65
CA ASP A 416 -2.24 -30.89 13.86
C ASP A 416 -3.62 -31.22 14.45
N GLY A 417 -4.71 -30.78 13.80
CA GLY A 417 -6.09 -30.93 14.26
C GLY A 417 -6.48 -30.00 15.41
N SER A 418 -5.58 -29.10 15.84
CA SER A 418 -5.86 -28.13 16.90
C SER A 418 -6.94 -27.13 16.49
N ARG A 419 -7.58 -26.53 17.51
CA ARG A 419 -8.56 -25.48 17.29
C ARG A 419 -7.87 -24.21 16.75
N ASP A 420 -6.69 -23.89 17.25
CA ASP A 420 -5.94 -22.69 16.85
C ASP A 420 -5.49 -22.75 15.40
N TYR A 421 -5.03 -23.91 14.92
CA TYR A 421 -4.70 -24.10 13.51
C TYR A 421 -5.91 -23.89 12.59
N ARG A 422 -7.05 -24.47 12.97
CA ARG A 422 -8.31 -24.33 12.20
C ARG A 422 -8.79 -22.88 12.18
N GLU A 423 -8.70 -22.19 13.31
CA GLU A 423 -9.08 -20.77 13.39
C GLU A 423 -8.14 -19.89 12.54
N THR A 424 -6.83 -20.14 12.61
CA THR A 424 -5.85 -19.44 11.76
C THR A 424 -6.18 -19.59 10.28
N LEU A 425 -6.46 -20.82 9.82
CA LEU A 425 -6.85 -21.02 8.41
C LEU A 425 -8.18 -20.37 8.08
N PHE A 426 -9.17 -20.46 8.97
CA PHE A 426 -10.46 -19.85 8.79
C PHE A 426 -10.34 -18.33 8.60
N GLU A 427 -9.57 -17.64 9.44
CA GLU A 427 -9.34 -16.21 9.30
C GLU A 427 -8.60 -15.87 8.01
N LEU A 428 -7.56 -16.63 7.62
CA LEU A 428 -6.85 -16.44 6.37
C LEU A 428 -7.75 -16.62 5.14
N GLU A 429 -8.66 -17.59 5.16
CA GLU A 429 -9.61 -17.85 4.08
C GLU A 429 -10.73 -16.79 3.98
N ARG A 430 -11.13 -16.21 5.12
CA ARG A 430 -12.20 -15.21 5.21
C ARG A 430 -11.69 -13.79 5.15
N ALA A 431 -10.38 -13.58 5.32
CA ALA A 431 -9.78 -12.26 5.25
C ALA A 431 -10.13 -11.54 3.95
N ARG A 432 -10.60 -10.31 4.06
CA ARG A 432 -10.96 -9.42 2.97
C ARG A 432 -9.91 -8.35 2.79
N ALA A 433 -9.72 -7.91 1.56
CA ALA A 433 -8.89 -6.78 1.20
C ALA A 433 -9.76 -5.65 0.65
N GLN A 434 -9.52 -4.44 1.13
CA GLN A 434 -10.09 -3.22 0.60
C GLN A 434 -8.95 -2.30 0.17
N TYR A 435 -8.75 -2.18 -1.14
CA TYR A 435 -7.83 -1.22 -1.71
C TYR A 435 -8.53 0.14 -1.82
N ARG A 436 -7.87 1.19 -1.31
CA ARG A 436 -8.42 2.54 -1.30
C ARG A 436 -7.80 3.38 -2.41
N PRO A 437 -8.48 4.45 -2.89
CA PRO A 437 -7.96 5.32 -3.96
C PRO A 437 -6.59 5.94 -3.66
N ASN A 438 -6.25 6.15 -2.39
CA ASN A 438 -4.96 6.65 -1.94
C ASN A 438 -3.86 5.57 -1.88
N GLN A 439 -4.05 4.45 -2.60
CA GLN A 439 -3.16 3.30 -2.68
C GLN A 439 -2.89 2.62 -1.33
N THR A 440 -3.76 2.81 -0.34
CA THR A 440 -3.67 2.08 0.93
C THR A 440 -4.53 0.82 0.89
N LEU A 441 -4.05 -0.20 1.59
CA LEU A 441 -4.72 -1.47 1.81
C LEU A 441 -5.31 -1.50 3.22
N ASN A 442 -6.60 -1.83 3.34
CA ASN A 442 -7.20 -2.31 4.58
C ASN A 442 -7.47 -3.80 4.43
N PHE A 443 -7.11 -4.60 5.43
CA PHE A 443 -7.38 -6.03 5.47
C PHE A 443 -7.98 -6.41 6.83
N TYR A 444 -8.97 -7.28 6.81
CA TYR A 444 -9.77 -7.63 7.99
C TYR A 444 -10.60 -8.87 7.71
N VAL A 445 -11.06 -9.55 8.74
CA VAL A 445 -12.18 -10.49 8.67
C VAL A 445 -13.46 -9.72 8.98
N ASP A 446 -14.53 -9.97 8.21
CA ASP A 446 -15.81 -9.30 8.47
C ASP A 446 -16.30 -9.70 9.88
N PRO A 447 -16.62 -8.73 10.76
CA PRO A 447 -17.05 -9.02 12.13
C PRO A 447 -18.27 -9.96 12.22
N HIS A 448 -19.11 -10.00 11.18
CA HIS A 448 -20.23 -10.94 11.09
C HIS A 448 -19.79 -12.38 10.76
N GLU A 449 -18.61 -12.54 10.19
CA GLU A 449 -18.06 -13.85 9.81
C GLU A 449 -17.06 -14.40 10.82
N GLY A 450 -16.43 -13.54 11.65
CA GLY A 450 -15.44 -13.94 12.66
C GLY A 450 -14.57 -12.80 13.13
N HIS A 451 -13.41 -13.15 13.70
CA HIS A 451 -12.38 -12.22 14.19
C HIS A 451 -11.13 -12.31 13.30
N ASP A 452 -10.21 -11.35 13.43
CA ASP A 452 -8.95 -11.32 12.70
C ASP A 452 -7.70 -11.42 13.62
N ASP A 453 -7.88 -11.96 14.84
CA ASP A 453 -6.85 -12.01 15.89
C ASP A 453 -5.59 -12.79 15.46
N PHE A 454 -5.77 -13.97 14.84
CA PHE A 454 -4.65 -14.76 14.31
C PHE A 454 -4.02 -14.10 13.09
N LEU A 455 -4.82 -13.56 12.19
CA LEU A 455 -4.35 -12.83 11.01
C LEU A 455 -3.51 -11.62 11.42
N MET A 456 -3.96 -10.85 12.43
CA MET A 456 -3.26 -9.68 12.93
C MET A 456 -1.97 -10.08 13.65
N SER A 457 -1.99 -11.13 14.48
CA SER A 457 -0.78 -11.62 15.14
C SER A 457 0.27 -12.13 14.15
N LEU A 458 -0.14 -12.80 13.05
CA LEU A 458 0.75 -13.19 11.95
C LEU A 458 1.36 -11.96 11.25
N ALA A 459 0.58 -10.93 11.01
CA ALA A 459 1.07 -9.70 10.41
C ALA A 459 2.09 -8.99 11.32
N LEU A 460 1.87 -9.02 12.64
CA LEU A 460 2.82 -8.49 13.64
C LEU A 460 4.11 -9.32 13.71
N VAL A 461 4.06 -10.64 13.50
CA VAL A 461 5.28 -11.49 13.37
C VAL A 461 6.12 -11.01 12.19
N VAL A 462 5.51 -10.69 11.06
CA VAL A 462 6.24 -10.14 9.91
C VAL A 462 6.93 -8.83 10.25
N GLN A 463 6.28 -7.95 11.03
CA GLN A 463 6.92 -6.73 11.54
C GLN A 463 8.10 -7.03 12.48
N ALA A 464 8.02 -8.10 13.27
CA ALA A 464 9.12 -8.53 14.14
C ALA A 464 10.33 -9.04 13.33
N ALA A 465 10.11 -9.55 12.14
CA ALA A 465 11.19 -10.02 11.26
C ALA A 465 11.97 -8.88 10.56
N ARG A 466 11.46 -7.66 10.58
CA ARG A 466 12.16 -6.51 9.98
C ARG A 466 13.50 -6.27 10.66
N ASN A 467 14.57 -6.12 9.85
CA ASN A 467 15.92 -5.83 10.34
C ASN A 467 16.46 -6.83 11.39
N ILE A 468 16.01 -8.08 11.32
CA ILE A 468 16.57 -9.11 12.18
C ILE A 468 17.97 -9.49 11.67
N SER A 469 18.96 -9.43 12.56
CA SER A 469 20.35 -9.80 12.22
C SER A 469 20.66 -11.19 12.74
N PRO A 470 21.52 -12.00 12.08
CA PRO A 470 21.97 -13.29 12.59
C PRO A 470 22.59 -13.15 14.00
N ARG A 471 22.49 -14.20 14.82
CA ARG A 471 23.24 -14.27 16.07
C ARG A 471 24.73 -14.30 15.73
N ARG A 472 25.48 -13.25 16.07
CA ARG A 472 26.94 -13.29 16.03
C ARG A 472 27.42 -14.09 17.21
N ALA A 473 28.11 -15.21 16.97
CA ALA A 473 28.86 -15.92 18.01
C ALA A 473 29.98 -14.99 18.53
N LYS A 474 29.96 -14.62 19.82
CA LYS A 474 31.09 -13.96 20.45
C LYS A 474 32.09 -15.08 20.77
N GLY A 475 33.03 -15.33 19.87
CA GLY A 475 34.19 -16.13 20.14
C GLY A 475 35.14 -15.34 21.06
N TRP A 476 35.39 -15.84 22.24
CA TRP A 476 36.52 -15.40 23.03
C TRP A 476 37.74 -16.17 22.51
N VAL A 477 38.65 -15.50 21.84
CA VAL A 477 40.01 -16.03 21.65
C VAL A 477 40.72 -15.84 22.98
N ARG A 478 40.99 -16.93 23.67
CA ARG A 478 41.99 -16.93 24.71
C ARG A 478 43.36 -16.88 24.00
N GLU A 479 44.02 -15.74 24.11
CA GLU A 479 45.43 -15.67 23.79
C GLU A 479 46.16 -16.58 24.79
N ALA A 480 46.99 -17.51 24.26
CA ALA A 480 47.85 -18.42 25.01
C ALA A 480 49.16 -17.70 25.37
#